data_49fbc146034be8c3deb22fe6518b706b
#
_entry.id   49fbc146034be8c3deb22fe6518b706b
#
_cell.length_a   1.000
_cell.length_b   1.000
_cell.length_c   1.000
_cell.angle_alpha   90.00
_cell.angle_beta   90.00
_cell.angle_gamma   90.00
#
_symmetry.space_group_name_H-M   'P 1'
#
loop_
_entity.id
_entity.type
_entity.pdbx_description
1 polymer ?
#
loop_
_entity_poly.entity_id
_entity_poly.type
_entity_poly.pdbx_seq_one_letter_code
_entity_poly.pdbx_strand_id
1 'polypeptide(L)'
;MNTSNFARLKELFRRAAAGQELTIAFLGGSITQGSLSTQPGNAYAFRVYQWFVDTFPQSKFHYVNGGIGGTSSHYGVARAVTDVLMYQPDFVVVDFSVNDLDVPFRQETYEGVVRKLLTWPSHPAVVLLNNIYYDTGETSQDEHNAVGDHYGVPHVSIRDSIYKDLHAGKYASRTLLSPDGLHPNDYGHGLVAGEIIKLLEAVNAHREEPEQEPAFPAPLTANAYENARRLTIRELSPKLEGFRADPEEKLGHLDHWKNGWIGQKPGDKITFEVDASCIAVQYRKTIRRPALRAQLVLDGDTAHAAVLDGNFDEDWGDCLYLQPILHHGEQKNHTVEITILPTEDETPTEFYLMALITA
;
A
#
# COMPACT_ATOMS: atom_id res chain seq x y z
N MET A 1 -21.83 4.28 17.45
CA MET A 1 -22.36 5.46 16.72
C MET A 1 -21.56 5.55 15.45
N ASN A 2 -22.20 5.92 14.32
CA ASN A 2 -21.42 6.15 13.09
C ASN A 2 -20.58 7.43 13.30
N THR A 3 -19.27 7.30 13.34
CA THR A 3 -18.32 8.41 13.55
C THR A 3 -17.88 9.05 12.24
N SER A 4 -18.32 8.49 11.08
CA SER A 4 -17.92 8.97 9.76
C SER A 4 -18.43 10.37 9.46
N ASN A 5 -17.55 11.22 8.91
CA ASN A 5 -17.85 12.52 8.39
C ASN A 5 -17.82 12.50 6.86
N PHE A 6 -18.81 13.08 6.21
CA PHE A 6 -18.97 13.02 4.76
C PHE A 6 -18.75 14.38 4.08
N ALA A 7 -18.29 15.40 4.81
CA ALA A 7 -18.14 16.76 4.25
C ALA A 7 -17.30 16.79 2.97
N ARG A 8 -16.15 16.08 2.95
CA ARG A 8 -15.27 16.01 1.76
C ARG A 8 -15.92 15.24 0.60
N LEU A 9 -16.63 14.14 0.88
CA LEU A 9 -17.37 13.41 -0.16
C LEU A 9 -18.50 14.26 -0.75
N LYS A 10 -19.25 14.97 0.10
CA LYS A 10 -20.30 15.90 -0.36
C LYS A 10 -19.74 17.01 -1.24
N GLU A 11 -18.59 17.58 -0.85
CA GLU A 11 -17.91 18.59 -1.66
C GLU A 11 -17.42 18.01 -2.99
N LEU A 12 -16.82 16.83 -2.99
CA LEU A 12 -16.45 16.12 -4.22
C LEU A 12 -17.64 15.97 -5.17
N PHE A 13 -18.80 15.54 -4.66
CA PHE A 13 -20.01 15.37 -5.48
C PHE A 13 -20.57 16.69 -6.00
N ARG A 14 -20.53 17.78 -5.23
CA ARG A 14 -20.92 19.12 -5.71
C ARG A 14 -20.00 19.57 -6.85
N ARG A 15 -18.69 19.37 -6.72
CA ARG A 15 -17.70 19.69 -7.75
C ARG A 15 -17.90 18.83 -9.01
N ALA A 16 -18.19 17.53 -8.84
CA ALA A 16 -18.54 16.64 -9.94
C ALA A 16 -19.84 17.06 -10.63
N ALA A 17 -20.90 17.41 -9.86
CA ALA A 17 -22.14 17.91 -10.43
C ALA A 17 -21.97 19.26 -11.16
N ALA A 18 -20.98 20.06 -10.77
CA ALA A 18 -20.64 21.33 -11.42
C ALA A 18 -19.75 21.16 -12.68
N GLY A 19 -19.39 19.94 -13.08
CA GLY A 19 -18.62 19.67 -14.30
C GLY A 19 -17.12 19.93 -14.16
N GLN A 20 -16.55 19.83 -12.95
CA GLN A 20 -15.12 20.03 -12.75
C GLN A 20 -14.31 18.80 -13.21
N GLU A 21 -13.04 19.03 -13.52
CA GLU A 21 -12.05 17.97 -13.79
C GLU A 21 -11.51 17.44 -12.46
N LEU A 22 -11.63 16.12 -12.21
CA LEU A 22 -11.37 15.49 -10.92
C LEU A 22 -10.53 14.21 -11.08
N THR A 23 -9.69 13.92 -10.10
CA THR A 23 -8.85 12.72 -10.06
C THR A 23 -9.36 11.72 -9.03
N ILE A 24 -9.67 10.51 -9.48
CA ILE A 24 -10.15 9.37 -8.68
C ILE A 24 -9.00 8.38 -8.54
N ALA A 25 -8.55 8.18 -7.31
CA ALA A 25 -7.34 7.39 -7.04
C ALA A 25 -7.60 6.22 -6.09
N PHE A 26 -6.72 5.22 -6.16
CA PHE A 26 -6.75 4.01 -5.35
C PHE A 26 -5.34 3.70 -4.87
N LEU A 27 -5.18 3.42 -3.58
CA LEU A 27 -3.90 3.05 -2.96
C LEU A 27 -4.09 1.75 -2.17
N GLY A 28 -3.35 0.70 -2.52
CA GLY A 28 -3.54 -0.58 -1.84
C GLY A 28 -2.64 -1.70 -2.33
N GLY A 29 -3.00 -2.93 -1.96
CA GLY A 29 -2.31 -4.16 -2.29
C GLY A 29 -2.74 -4.76 -3.65
N SER A 30 -2.67 -6.11 -3.73
CA SER A 30 -3.00 -6.89 -4.93
C SER A 30 -4.47 -6.76 -5.36
N ILE A 31 -5.40 -6.68 -4.40
CA ILE A 31 -6.83 -6.54 -4.72
C ILE A 31 -7.07 -5.17 -5.39
N THR A 32 -6.43 -4.11 -4.91
CA THR A 32 -6.49 -2.78 -5.54
C THR A 32 -5.80 -2.77 -6.91
N GLN A 33 -4.68 -3.49 -7.07
CA GLN A 33 -4.02 -3.68 -8.37
C GLN A 33 -4.96 -4.34 -9.39
N GLY A 34 -5.87 -5.20 -8.93
CA GLY A 34 -6.84 -5.93 -9.76
C GLY A 34 -6.47 -7.40 -9.99
N SER A 35 -5.73 -8.03 -9.06
CA SER A 35 -5.39 -9.46 -9.13
C SER A 35 -6.65 -10.32 -9.31
N LEU A 36 -6.57 -11.33 -10.19
CA LEU A 36 -7.63 -12.22 -10.64
C LEU A 36 -8.78 -11.56 -11.40
N SER A 37 -8.74 -10.25 -11.69
CA SER A 37 -9.61 -9.69 -12.72
C SER A 37 -9.10 -10.10 -14.11
N THR A 38 -10.00 -10.51 -15.00
CA THR A 38 -9.63 -10.95 -16.36
C THR A 38 -9.21 -9.78 -17.27
N GLN A 39 -9.65 -8.57 -16.92
CA GLN A 39 -9.32 -7.33 -17.59
C GLN A 39 -9.26 -6.18 -16.59
N PRO A 40 -8.44 -5.13 -16.83
CA PRO A 40 -8.36 -3.97 -15.93
C PRO A 40 -9.73 -3.33 -15.62
N GLY A 41 -10.64 -3.30 -16.61
CA GLY A 41 -12.01 -2.77 -16.47
C GLY A 41 -12.91 -3.58 -15.51
N ASN A 42 -12.52 -4.80 -15.17
CA ASN A 42 -13.28 -5.66 -14.25
C ASN A 42 -12.83 -5.51 -12.79
N ALA A 43 -11.66 -4.91 -12.53
CA ALA A 43 -11.18 -4.62 -11.19
C ALA A 43 -12.12 -3.64 -10.46
N TYR A 44 -12.28 -3.81 -9.14
CA TYR A 44 -13.17 -2.96 -8.35
C TYR A 44 -12.83 -1.47 -8.47
N ALA A 45 -11.54 -1.16 -8.49
CA ALA A 45 -11.06 0.21 -8.58
C ALA A 45 -11.54 0.90 -9.86
N PHE A 46 -11.41 0.20 -11.02
CA PHE A 46 -11.91 0.76 -12.29
C PHE A 46 -13.43 0.86 -12.32
N ARG A 47 -14.15 -0.11 -11.72
CA ARG A 47 -15.62 -0.06 -11.66
C ARG A 47 -16.14 1.11 -10.81
N VAL A 48 -15.46 1.42 -9.69
CA VAL A 48 -15.79 2.61 -8.89
C VAL A 48 -15.49 3.89 -9.67
N TYR A 49 -14.34 3.96 -10.36
CA TYR A 49 -14.04 5.08 -11.26
C TYR A 49 -15.12 5.23 -12.36
N GLN A 50 -15.52 4.14 -13.00
CA GLN A 50 -16.55 4.15 -14.05
C GLN A 50 -17.90 4.66 -13.50
N TRP A 51 -18.24 4.32 -12.26
CA TRP A 51 -19.44 4.86 -11.61
C TRP A 51 -19.44 6.40 -11.53
N PHE A 52 -18.26 7.03 -11.25
CA PHE A 52 -18.15 8.49 -11.28
C PHE A 52 -18.40 9.03 -12.71
N VAL A 53 -17.81 8.40 -13.71
CA VAL A 53 -17.98 8.79 -15.12
C VAL A 53 -19.46 8.71 -15.54
N ASP A 54 -20.12 7.64 -15.18
CA ASP A 54 -21.53 7.38 -15.57
C ASP A 54 -22.50 8.29 -14.78
N THR A 55 -22.20 8.58 -13.50
CA THR A 55 -23.04 9.37 -12.62
C THR A 55 -22.94 10.89 -12.91
N PHE A 56 -21.76 11.34 -13.31
CA PHE A 56 -21.48 12.77 -13.55
C PHE A 56 -20.91 12.98 -14.96
N PRO A 57 -21.70 12.74 -16.04
CA PRO A 57 -21.20 12.79 -17.42
C PRO A 57 -20.75 14.17 -17.88
N GLN A 58 -21.08 15.24 -17.12
CA GLN A 58 -20.62 16.60 -17.37
C GLN A 58 -19.21 16.87 -16.87
N SER A 59 -18.65 15.99 -16.02
CA SER A 59 -17.30 16.10 -15.47
C SER A 59 -16.30 15.24 -16.24
N LYS A 60 -15.04 15.64 -16.18
CA LYS A 60 -13.92 14.84 -16.67
C LYS A 60 -13.21 14.21 -15.48
N PHE A 61 -12.98 12.90 -15.56
CA PHE A 61 -12.32 12.16 -14.51
C PHE A 61 -10.98 11.57 -14.98
N HIS A 62 -9.99 11.59 -14.10
CA HIS A 62 -8.71 10.90 -14.25
C HIS A 62 -8.66 9.70 -13.32
N TYR A 63 -8.19 8.58 -13.84
CA TYR A 63 -8.03 7.34 -13.08
C TYR A 63 -6.57 7.16 -12.67
N VAL A 64 -6.33 6.94 -11.37
CA VAL A 64 -5.02 6.62 -10.81
C VAL A 64 -5.14 5.37 -9.97
N ASN A 65 -4.41 4.32 -10.33
CA ASN A 65 -4.35 3.09 -9.54
C ASN A 65 -2.93 2.86 -9.02
N GLY A 66 -2.71 3.10 -7.73
CA GLY A 66 -1.48 2.85 -6.99
C GLY A 66 -1.49 1.49 -6.27
N GLY A 67 -2.26 0.50 -6.74
CA GLY A 67 -2.24 -0.87 -6.23
C GLY A 67 -0.96 -1.60 -6.60
N ILE A 68 -0.30 -2.25 -5.62
CA ILE A 68 0.89 -3.08 -5.81
C ILE A 68 0.75 -4.35 -4.98
N GLY A 69 0.78 -5.51 -5.63
CA GLY A 69 0.60 -6.82 -5.02
C GLY A 69 1.60 -7.12 -3.89
N GLY A 70 1.12 -7.78 -2.82
CA GLY A 70 1.94 -8.19 -1.69
C GLY A 70 2.50 -7.04 -0.85
N THR A 71 1.88 -5.85 -0.87
CA THR A 71 2.39 -4.67 -0.15
C THR A 71 1.43 -4.20 0.94
N SER A 72 1.99 -3.88 2.11
CA SER A 72 1.30 -3.39 3.30
C SER A 72 1.24 -1.86 3.37
N SER A 73 0.52 -1.33 4.37
CA SER A 73 0.49 0.11 4.67
C SER A 73 1.87 0.68 5.00
N HIS A 74 2.80 -0.12 5.53
CA HIS A 74 4.17 0.31 5.80
C HIS A 74 4.89 0.75 4.50
N TYR A 75 4.72 0.00 3.42
CA TYR A 75 5.22 0.45 2.12
C TYR A 75 4.27 1.50 1.51
N GLY A 76 2.97 1.36 1.74
CA GLY A 76 1.94 2.29 1.28
C GLY A 76 2.22 3.74 1.66
N VAL A 77 2.56 3.99 2.93
CA VAL A 77 2.85 5.35 3.43
C VAL A 77 4.09 5.97 2.80
N ALA A 78 5.11 5.14 2.52
CA ALA A 78 6.37 5.62 1.93
C ALA A 78 6.26 5.93 0.41
N ARG A 79 5.30 5.27 -0.29
CA ARG A 79 5.09 5.44 -1.74
C ARG A 79 3.84 6.26 -2.10
N ALA A 80 3.02 6.63 -1.13
CA ALA A 80 1.77 7.35 -1.38
C ALA A 80 1.97 8.62 -2.23
N VAL A 81 3.06 9.35 -2.03
CA VAL A 81 3.37 10.56 -2.80
C VAL A 81 3.63 10.24 -4.26
N THR A 82 4.50 9.28 -4.55
CA THR A 82 4.92 8.95 -5.92
C THR A 82 3.84 8.23 -6.73
N ASP A 83 3.00 7.44 -6.05
CA ASP A 83 2.07 6.55 -6.75
C ASP A 83 0.66 7.15 -6.87
N VAL A 84 0.30 8.08 -5.98
CA VAL A 84 -1.06 8.63 -5.91
C VAL A 84 -1.09 10.15 -5.71
N LEU A 85 -0.41 10.68 -4.70
CA LEU A 85 -0.61 12.06 -4.26
C LEU A 85 -0.02 13.10 -5.21
N MET A 86 1.03 12.76 -5.98
CA MET A 86 1.58 13.65 -7.02
C MET A 86 0.55 14.02 -8.10
N TYR A 87 -0.49 13.19 -8.28
CA TYR A 87 -1.59 13.44 -9.23
C TYR A 87 -2.71 14.32 -8.65
N GLN A 88 -2.52 14.88 -7.44
CA GLN A 88 -3.47 15.75 -6.75
C GLN A 88 -4.89 15.16 -6.71
N PRO A 89 -5.07 13.96 -6.13
CA PRO A 89 -6.36 13.30 -6.14
C PRO A 89 -7.44 14.09 -5.39
N ASP A 90 -8.67 14.02 -5.89
CA ASP A 90 -9.86 14.54 -5.24
C ASP A 90 -10.58 13.46 -4.43
N PHE A 91 -10.34 12.19 -4.78
CA PHE A 91 -10.89 11.02 -4.09
C PHE A 91 -9.84 9.91 -4.00
N VAL A 92 -9.74 9.25 -2.85
CA VAL A 92 -8.83 8.11 -2.66
C VAL A 92 -9.53 6.99 -1.89
N VAL A 93 -9.47 5.77 -2.44
CA VAL A 93 -9.77 4.53 -1.68
C VAL A 93 -8.47 3.93 -1.19
N VAL A 94 -8.42 3.54 0.09
CA VAL A 94 -7.26 2.89 0.73
C VAL A 94 -7.60 1.47 1.12
N ASP A 95 -6.76 0.50 0.71
CA ASP A 95 -6.99 -0.95 0.93
C ASP A 95 -5.68 -1.69 1.26
N PHE A 96 -5.46 -1.95 2.56
CA PHE A 96 -4.32 -2.74 3.05
C PHE A 96 -4.72 -3.82 4.06
N SER A 97 -6.02 -4.01 4.30
CA SER A 97 -6.54 -4.80 5.43
C SER A 97 -6.15 -6.29 5.41
N VAL A 98 -5.86 -6.85 4.25
CA VAL A 98 -5.36 -8.24 4.10
C VAL A 98 -3.83 -8.33 4.07
N ASN A 99 -3.14 -7.21 3.87
CA ASN A 99 -1.67 -7.17 3.80
C ASN A 99 -1.02 -6.70 5.10
N ASP A 100 -1.78 -6.09 6.01
CA ASP A 100 -1.27 -5.57 7.28
C ASP A 100 -1.26 -6.60 8.41
N LEU A 101 -1.73 -7.83 8.16
CA LEU A 101 -1.78 -8.90 9.18
C LEU A 101 -0.41 -9.18 9.80
N ASP A 102 0.64 -9.20 8.99
CA ASP A 102 2.01 -9.50 9.38
C ASP A 102 2.86 -8.26 9.74
N VAL A 103 2.26 -7.07 9.78
CA VAL A 103 2.94 -5.83 10.15
C VAL A 103 2.80 -5.61 11.66
N PRO A 104 3.89 -5.69 12.47
CA PRO A 104 3.81 -5.61 13.93
C PRO A 104 3.20 -4.30 14.46
N PHE A 105 3.33 -3.21 13.70
CA PHE A 105 2.85 -1.85 14.02
C PHE A 105 1.87 -1.33 12.96
N ARG A 106 1.02 -2.21 12.43
CA ARG A 106 0.11 -1.93 11.31
C ARG A 106 -0.83 -0.75 11.53
N GLN A 107 -1.32 -0.54 12.73
CA GLN A 107 -2.19 0.59 13.04
C GLN A 107 -1.46 1.92 12.85
N GLU A 108 -0.20 2.01 13.26
CA GLU A 108 0.61 3.21 13.14
C GLU A 108 0.99 3.52 11.69
N THR A 109 1.42 2.51 10.91
CA THR A 109 1.72 2.71 9.49
C THR A 109 0.48 3.07 8.69
N TYR A 110 -0.67 2.46 9.02
CA TYR A 110 -1.95 2.77 8.41
C TYR A 110 -2.43 4.18 8.77
N GLU A 111 -2.30 4.59 10.05
CA GLU A 111 -2.53 5.98 10.46
C GLU A 111 -1.66 6.95 9.67
N GLY A 112 -0.39 6.63 9.48
CA GLY A 112 0.52 7.43 8.66
C GLY A 112 0.01 7.63 7.23
N VAL A 113 -0.55 6.58 6.59
CA VAL A 113 -1.21 6.70 5.27
C VAL A 113 -2.40 7.65 5.34
N VAL A 114 -3.31 7.43 6.29
CA VAL A 114 -4.55 8.22 6.42
C VAL A 114 -4.23 9.69 6.67
N ARG A 115 -3.33 9.99 7.60
CA ARG A 115 -2.90 11.36 7.91
C ARG A 115 -2.26 12.04 6.70
N LYS A 116 -1.34 11.37 6.01
CA LYS A 116 -0.68 11.89 4.81
C LYS A 116 -1.70 12.26 3.72
N LEU A 117 -2.74 11.44 3.52
CA LEU A 117 -3.83 11.71 2.59
C LEU A 117 -4.67 12.91 3.03
N LEU A 118 -5.11 12.92 4.29
CA LEU A 118 -6.00 13.96 4.82
C LEU A 118 -5.35 15.35 4.89
N THR A 119 -4.03 15.41 5.06
CA THR A 119 -3.25 16.67 5.11
C THR A 119 -2.70 17.09 3.76
N TRP A 120 -2.94 16.31 2.69
CA TRP A 120 -2.43 16.64 1.37
C TRP A 120 -3.10 17.89 0.79
N PRO A 121 -2.37 18.75 0.02
CA PRO A 121 -2.91 20.03 -0.46
C PRO A 121 -4.18 19.95 -1.33
N SER A 122 -4.43 18.83 -2.02
CA SER A 122 -5.67 18.65 -2.79
C SER A 122 -6.90 18.31 -1.93
N HIS A 123 -6.74 18.11 -0.61
CA HIS A 123 -7.82 17.77 0.33
C HIS A 123 -8.73 16.63 -0.13
N PRO A 124 -8.20 15.47 -0.50
CA PRO A 124 -9.01 14.41 -1.05
C PRO A 124 -10.08 13.90 -0.07
N ALA A 125 -11.24 13.54 -0.59
CA ALA A 125 -12.16 12.67 0.11
C ALA A 125 -11.56 11.26 0.18
N VAL A 126 -11.53 10.64 1.36
CA VAL A 126 -10.94 9.33 1.59
C VAL A 126 -12.00 8.33 2.02
N VAL A 127 -11.94 7.11 1.46
CA VAL A 127 -12.74 5.96 1.90
C VAL A 127 -11.80 4.81 2.21
N LEU A 128 -11.94 4.20 3.38
CA LEU A 128 -11.19 3.02 3.77
C LEU A 128 -11.95 1.78 3.33
N LEU A 129 -11.28 0.88 2.59
CA LEU A 129 -11.81 -0.42 2.19
C LEU A 129 -11.15 -1.50 3.02
N ASN A 130 -11.96 -2.33 3.68
CA ASN A 130 -11.48 -3.47 4.43
C ASN A 130 -11.90 -4.76 3.73
N ASN A 131 -11.00 -5.31 2.92
CA ASN A 131 -11.09 -6.65 2.35
C ASN A 131 -10.77 -7.72 3.40
N ILE A 132 -10.92 -8.98 3.02
CA ILE A 132 -10.86 -10.12 3.92
C ILE A 132 -10.27 -11.35 3.21
N TYR A 133 -9.63 -12.24 3.96
CA TYR A 133 -9.40 -13.61 3.52
C TYR A 133 -10.72 -14.38 3.57
N TYR A 134 -11.25 -14.80 2.42
CA TYR A 134 -12.55 -15.49 2.33
C TYR A 134 -12.54 -16.90 2.91
N ASP A 135 -11.37 -17.51 3.13
CA ASP A 135 -11.23 -18.80 3.77
C ASP A 135 -11.27 -18.72 5.29
N THR A 136 -10.59 -17.72 5.88
CA THR A 136 -10.34 -17.65 7.32
C THR A 136 -11.13 -16.55 8.01
N GLY A 137 -11.56 -15.53 7.27
CA GLY A 137 -12.18 -14.34 7.83
C GLY A 137 -11.17 -13.33 8.39
N GLU A 138 -9.86 -13.57 8.20
CA GLU A 138 -8.81 -12.69 8.71
C GLU A 138 -8.76 -11.36 7.95
N THR A 139 -8.55 -10.29 8.71
CA THR A 139 -8.45 -8.91 8.22
C THR A 139 -7.94 -8.02 9.34
N SER A 140 -7.23 -6.95 9.02
CA SER A 140 -6.82 -5.90 9.96
C SER A 140 -7.90 -4.82 10.14
N GLN A 141 -9.16 -5.15 9.82
CA GLN A 141 -10.27 -4.20 9.80
C GLN A 141 -10.44 -3.45 11.13
N ASP A 142 -10.26 -4.12 12.26
CA ASP A 142 -10.57 -3.51 13.56
C ASP A 142 -9.59 -2.38 13.89
N GLU A 143 -8.29 -2.55 13.59
CA GLU A 143 -7.27 -1.52 13.73
C GLU A 143 -7.42 -0.41 12.69
N HIS A 144 -7.78 -0.75 11.45
CA HIS A 144 -8.03 0.22 10.39
C HIS A 144 -9.28 1.06 10.68
N ASN A 145 -10.35 0.44 11.18
CA ASN A 145 -11.56 1.16 11.59
C ASN A 145 -11.29 2.08 12.78
N ALA A 146 -10.46 1.68 13.75
CA ALA A 146 -10.09 2.55 14.86
C ALA A 146 -9.41 3.85 14.36
N VAL A 147 -8.55 3.75 13.33
CA VAL A 147 -7.98 4.93 12.66
C VAL A 147 -9.07 5.71 11.93
N GLY A 148 -9.91 5.04 11.11
CA GLY A 148 -11.01 5.68 10.41
C GLY A 148 -11.95 6.45 11.32
N ASP A 149 -12.40 5.83 12.41
CA ASP A 149 -13.28 6.44 13.41
C ASP A 149 -12.64 7.65 14.09
N HIS A 150 -11.33 7.58 14.39
CA HIS A 150 -10.58 8.67 15.01
C HIS A 150 -10.55 9.94 14.14
N TYR A 151 -10.42 9.77 12.84
CA TYR A 151 -10.35 10.88 11.86
C TYR A 151 -11.70 11.19 11.19
N GLY A 152 -12.77 10.46 11.54
CA GLY A 152 -14.06 10.60 10.90
C GLY A 152 -14.07 10.14 9.44
N VAL A 153 -13.15 9.26 9.03
CA VAL A 153 -13.06 8.76 7.65
C VAL A 153 -14.03 7.59 7.45
N PRO A 154 -14.92 7.64 6.44
CA PRO A 154 -15.84 6.54 6.16
C PRO A 154 -15.10 5.27 5.73
N HIS A 155 -15.62 4.13 6.15
CA HIS A 155 -15.05 2.82 5.81
C HIS A 155 -16.12 1.85 5.29
N VAL A 156 -15.69 0.94 4.40
CA VAL A 156 -16.48 -0.13 3.79
C VAL A 156 -15.90 -1.47 4.24
N SER A 157 -16.75 -2.32 4.82
CA SER A 157 -16.39 -3.63 5.36
C SER A 157 -16.87 -4.76 4.46
N ILE A 158 -15.95 -5.52 3.89
CA ILE A 158 -16.29 -6.75 3.17
C ILE A 158 -16.63 -7.87 4.15
N ARG A 159 -16.05 -7.85 5.38
CA ARG A 159 -16.40 -8.79 6.46
C ARG A 159 -17.89 -8.70 6.82
N ASP A 160 -18.38 -7.49 7.02
CA ASP A 160 -19.73 -7.25 7.54
C ASP A 160 -20.81 -7.19 6.43
N SER A 161 -20.39 -7.30 5.17
CA SER A 161 -21.25 -7.34 3.98
C SER A 161 -21.12 -8.68 3.22
N ILE A 162 -20.25 -8.75 2.23
CA ILE A 162 -20.11 -9.89 1.30
C ILE A 162 -19.78 -11.19 2.03
N TYR A 163 -18.84 -11.16 2.98
CA TYR A 163 -18.43 -12.35 3.74
C TYR A 163 -19.56 -12.86 4.64
N LYS A 164 -20.26 -11.95 5.31
CA LYS A 164 -21.46 -12.28 6.08
C LYS A 164 -22.56 -12.89 5.20
N ASP A 165 -22.80 -12.32 4.03
CA ASP A 165 -23.74 -12.84 3.05
C ASP A 165 -23.35 -14.23 2.53
N LEU A 166 -22.05 -14.49 2.33
CA LEU A 166 -21.53 -15.80 1.96
C LEU A 166 -21.86 -16.85 3.03
N HIS A 167 -21.62 -16.55 4.31
CA HIS A 167 -21.95 -17.43 5.42
C HIS A 167 -23.45 -17.56 5.68
N ALA A 168 -24.24 -16.60 5.27
CA ALA A 168 -25.71 -16.70 5.27
C ALA A 168 -26.29 -17.53 4.09
N GLY A 169 -25.43 -18.05 3.22
CA GLY A 169 -25.82 -18.89 2.09
C GLY A 169 -26.37 -18.11 0.89
N LYS A 170 -26.14 -16.80 0.82
CA LYS A 170 -26.56 -15.98 -0.33
C LYS A 170 -25.76 -16.32 -1.59
N TYR A 171 -24.54 -16.80 -1.44
CA TYR A 171 -23.69 -17.27 -2.53
C TYR A 171 -23.43 -18.77 -2.39
N ALA A 172 -23.39 -19.48 -3.51
CA ALA A 172 -23.25 -20.94 -3.54
C ALA A 172 -21.96 -21.46 -2.94
N SER A 173 -20.85 -20.72 -3.09
CA SER A 173 -19.55 -21.04 -2.50
C SER A 173 -18.62 -19.83 -2.52
N ARG A 174 -17.57 -19.87 -1.70
CA ARG A 174 -16.49 -18.88 -1.70
C ARG A 174 -15.78 -18.77 -3.06
N THR A 175 -15.59 -19.90 -3.76
CA THR A 175 -14.90 -19.96 -5.05
C THR A 175 -15.64 -19.20 -6.16
N LEU A 176 -16.94 -18.94 -6.00
CA LEU A 176 -17.71 -18.07 -6.90
C LEU A 176 -17.22 -16.61 -6.82
N LEU A 177 -16.68 -16.19 -5.67
CA LEU A 177 -16.24 -14.83 -5.39
C LEU A 177 -14.73 -14.68 -5.50
N SER A 178 -14.00 -15.63 -4.92
CA SER A 178 -12.56 -15.64 -4.76
C SER A 178 -12.04 -17.07 -4.93
N PRO A 179 -11.47 -17.44 -6.09
CA PRO A 179 -11.00 -18.79 -6.36
C PRO A 179 -9.88 -19.27 -5.42
N ASP A 180 -8.94 -18.38 -5.05
CA ASP A 180 -7.80 -18.66 -4.18
C ASP A 180 -8.04 -18.37 -2.70
N GLY A 181 -9.23 -17.87 -2.34
CA GLY A 181 -9.59 -17.53 -0.96
C GLY A 181 -9.19 -16.13 -0.52
N LEU A 182 -8.48 -15.38 -1.34
CA LEU A 182 -8.03 -14.01 -1.07
C LEU A 182 -8.50 -13.03 -2.16
N HIS A 183 -8.08 -13.25 -3.41
CA HIS A 183 -8.31 -12.31 -4.49
C HIS A 183 -9.70 -12.51 -5.13
N PRO A 184 -10.51 -11.45 -5.24
CA PRO A 184 -11.76 -11.53 -5.98
C PRO A 184 -11.53 -11.81 -7.47
N ASN A 185 -12.38 -12.65 -8.09
CA ASN A 185 -12.49 -12.72 -9.54
C ASN A 185 -13.37 -11.56 -10.07
N ASP A 186 -13.69 -11.54 -11.37
CA ASP A 186 -14.51 -10.47 -11.96
C ASP A 186 -15.84 -10.24 -11.24
N TYR A 187 -16.50 -11.32 -10.80
CA TYR A 187 -17.76 -11.23 -10.06
C TYR A 187 -17.53 -10.68 -8.65
N GLY A 188 -16.51 -11.19 -7.94
CA GLY A 188 -16.13 -10.70 -6.62
C GLY A 188 -15.70 -9.23 -6.64
N HIS A 189 -14.89 -8.82 -7.61
CA HIS A 189 -14.54 -7.40 -7.81
C HIS A 189 -15.78 -6.52 -8.03
N GLY A 190 -16.79 -7.03 -8.77
CA GLY A 190 -18.06 -6.33 -8.95
C GLY A 190 -18.81 -6.13 -7.64
N LEU A 191 -18.80 -7.13 -6.76
CA LEU A 191 -19.43 -7.02 -5.45
C LEU A 191 -18.68 -6.02 -4.54
N VAL A 192 -17.35 -6.07 -4.50
CA VAL A 192 -16.52 -5.11 -3.75
C VAL A 192 -16.78 -3.68 -4.22
N ALA A 193 -16.78 -3.45 -5.54
CA ALA A 193 -17.15 -2.15 -6.10
C ALA A 193 -18.56 -1.73 -5.68
N GLY A 194 -19.53 -2.67 -5.72
CA GLY A 194 -20.91 -2.42 -5.32
C GLY A 194 -21.06 -1.95 -3.87
N GLU A 195 -20.25 -2.46 -2.93
CA GLU A 195 -20.29 -2.00 -1.53
C GLU A 195 -19.77 -0.56 -1.40
N ILE A 196 -18.69 -0.21 -2.13
CA ILE A 196 -18.20 1.18 -2.16
C ILE A 196 -19.24 2.09 -2.81
N ILE A 197 -19.80 1.70 -3.95
CA ILE A 197 -20.81 2.48 -4.69
C ILE A 197 -22.04 2.74 -3.84
N LYS A 198 -22.52 1.77 -3.07
CA LYS A 198 -23.64 1.97 -2.14
C LYS A 198 -23.38 3.10 -1.14
N LEU A 199 -22.16 3.16 -0.57
CA LEU A 199 -21.77 4.27 0.30
C LEU A 199 -21.79 5.60 -0.48
N LEU A 200 -21.19 5.62 -1.66
CA LEU A 200 -21.09 6.84 -2.48
C LEU A 200 -22.48 7.34 -2.90
N GLU A 201 -23.39 6.45 -3.31
CA GLU A 201 -24.78 6.78 -3.66
C GLU A 201 -25.55 7.36 -2.48
N ALA A 202 -25.41 6.72 -1.30
CA ALA A 202 -26.07 7.20 -0.09
C ALA A 202 -25.61 8.62 0.28
N VAL A 203 -24.30 8.91 0.19
CA VAL A 203 -23.77 10.24 0.47
C VAL A 203 -24.16 11.25 -0.63
N ASN A 204 -24.10 10.83 -1.91
CA ASN A 204 -24.46 11.69 -3.04
C ASN A 204 -25.94 12.13 -2.99
N ALA A 205 -26.84 11.27 -2.55
CA ALA A 205 -28.27 11.62 -2.38
C ALA A 205 -28.48 12.77 -1.39
N HIS A 206 -27.53 12.98 -0.46
CA HIS A 206 -27.58 14.00 0.58
C HIS A 206 -26.46 15.06 0.42
N ARG A 207 -25.84 15.20 -0.77
CA ARG A 207 -24.68 16.08 -1.01
C ARG A 207 -24.96 17.56 -0.73
N GLU A 208 -26.19 18.00 -0.87
CA GLU A 208 -26.59 19.41 -0.63
C GLU A 208 -26.82 19.71 0.85
N GLU A 209 -26.93 18.69 1.71
CA GLU A 209 -27.08 18.89 3.15
C GLU A 209 -25.76 19.38 3.74
N PRO A 210 -25.78 20.48 4.53
CA PRO A 210 -24.56 21.04 5.09
C PRO A 210 -23.95 20.07 6.10
N GLU A 211 -22.64 19.89 5.97
CA GLU A 211 -21.81 19.13 6.93
C GLU A 211 -20.44 19.78 7.00
N GLN A 212 -19.90 19.95 8.20
CA GLN A 212 -18.59 20.54 8.43
C GLN A 212 -17.55 19.48 8.76
N GLU A 213 -16.35 19.65 8.26
CA GLU A 213 -15.23 18.82 8.68
C GLU A 213 -14.94 19.05 10.17
N PRO A 214 -14.67 18.01 10.94
CA PRO A 214 -14.22 18.16 12.31
C PRO A 214 -12.82 18.79 12.35
N ALA A 215 -12.45 19.35 13.49
CA ALA A 215 -11.06 19.75 13.71
C ALA A 215 -10.14 18.52 13.55
N PHE A 216 -9.01 18.70 12.84
CA PHE A 216 -8.06 17.62 12.63
C PHE A 216 -7.46 17.17 13.97
N PRO A 217 -7.64 15.91 14.40
CA PRO A 217 -7.22 15.48 15.72
C PRO A 217 -5.71 15.28 15.84
N ALA A 218 -5.21 15.22 17.08
CA ALA A 218 -3.87 14.71 17.35
C ALA A 218 -3.76 13.26 16.88
N PRO A 219 -2.53 12.74 16.62
CA PRO A 219 -2.36 11.35 16.25
C PRO A 219 -2.96 10.37 17.26
N LEU A 220 -3.49 9.25 16.77
CA LEU A 220 -3.98 8.14 17.58
C LEU A 220 -2.83 7.30 18.14
N THR A 221 -1.76 7.12 17.34
CA THR A 221 -0.55 6.37 17.68
C THR A 221 0.62 7.33 17.90
N ALA A 222 1.85 6.80 18.04
CA ALA A 222 3.07 7.62 18.05
C ALA A 222 3.32 8.35 16.72
N ASN A 223 2.68 7.90 15.63
CA ASN A 223 2.70 8.53 14.31
C ASN A 223 4.12 8.74 13.73
N ALA A 224 5.03 7.81 13.96
CA ALA A 224 6.39 7.91 13.42
C ALA A 224 6.43 7.86 11.89
N TYR A 225 5.42 7.23 11.24
CA TYR A 225 5.45 6.94 9.80
C TYR A 225 4.76 7.96 8.91
N GLU A 226 4.09 9.00 9.41
CA GLU A 226 3.41 9.99 8.57
C GLU A 226 4.33 10.60 7.49
N ASN A 227 5.62 10.81 7.85
CA ASN A 227 6.61 11.38 6.95
C ASN A 227 7.51 10.32 6.27
N ALA A 228 7.15 9.05 6.33
CA ALA A 228 7.93 7.98 5.74
C ALA A 228 8.20 8.23 4.24
N ARG A 229 9.45 7.94 3.83
CA ARG A 229 9.96 8.13 2.47
C ARG A 229 10.62 6.86 1.97
N ARG A 230 10.45 6.57 0.70
CA ARG A 230 11.19 5.54 -0.02
C ARG A 230 12.40 6.19 -0.69
N LEU A 231 13.59 5.72 -0.34
CA LEU A 231 14.86 6.25 -0.82
C LEU A 231 15.56 5.23 -1.74
N THR A 232 15.77 5.60 -2.99
CA THR A 232 16.37 4.79 -4.06
C THR A 232 17.71 5.36 -4.50
N ILE A 233 18.27 4.89 -5.61
CA ILE A 233 19.47 5.51 -6.23
C ILE A 233 19.27 6.97 -6.63
N ARG A 234 18.03 7.47 -6.66
CA ARG A 234 17.70 8.85 -7.01
C ARG A 234 17.90 9.80 -5.82
N GLU A 235 17.73 9.27 -4.60
CA GLU A 235 17.83 10.05 -3.36
C GLU A 235 19.14 9.74 -2.60
N LEU A 236 19.70 8.55 -2.78
CA LEU A 236 20.86 8.08 -2.01
C LEU A 236 22.09 7.82 -2.90
N SER A 237 23.26 8.18 -2.37
CA SER A 237 24.56 7.89 -2.98
C SER A 237 25.43 7.11 -1.98
N PRO A 238 25.16 5.81 -1.77
CA PRO A 238 25.87 4.99 -0.81
C PRO A 238 27.31 4.71 -1.25
N LYS A 239 28.16 4.29 -0.30
CA LYS A 239 29.47 3.72 -0.63
C LYS A 239 29.25 2.31 -1.20
N LEU A 240 29.78 2.07 -2.40
CA LEU A 240 29.68 0.78 -3.11
C LEU A 240 31.05 0.07 -3.08
N GLU A 241 31.06 -1.18 -2.63
CA GLU A 241 32.20 -2.08 -2.63
C GLU A 241 31.74 -3.42 -3.24
N GLY A 242 31.66 -3.48 -4.59
CA GLY A 242 31.15 -4.61 -5.35
C GLY A 242 29.69 -4.47 -5.81
N PHE A 243 28.82 -3.87 -5.02
CA PHE A 243 27.49 -3.51 -5.49
C PHE A 243 27.55 -2.51 -6.65
N ARG A 244 26.58 -2.60 -7.56
CA ARG A 244 26.40 -1.62 -8.63
C ARG A 244 24.99 -1.01 -8.58
N ALA A 245 24.85 0.25 -8.94
CA ALA A 245 23.54 0.90 -9.12
C ALA A 245 22.87 0.40 -10.41
N ASP A 246 21.55 0.35 -10.38
CA ASP A 246 20.69 0.07 -11.55
C ASP A 246 19.96 1.35 -11.98
N PRO A 247 20.53 2.12 -12.96
CA PRO A 247 19.96 3.39 -13.39
C PRO A 247 18.88 3.25 -14.46
N GLU A 248 18.47 2.04 -14.83
CA GLU A 248 17.50 1.84 -15.89
C GLU A 248 16.21 2.63 -15.62
N GLU A 249 15.62 3.17 -16.68
CA GLU A 249 14.40 3.95 -16.57
C GLU A 249 13.21 3.08 -16.22
N LYS A 250 12.42 3.55 -15.25
CA LYS A 250 11.20 2.88 -14.81
C LYS A 250 10.05 3.25 -15.74
N LEU A 251 9.42 2.26 -16.37
CA LEU A 251 8.34 2.45 -17.34
C LEU A 251 6.97 2.71 -16.71
N GLY A 252 6.80 2.43 -15.41
CA GLY A 252 5.55 2.63 -14.69
C GLY A 252 5.67 2.19 -13.22
N HIS A 253 4.62 2.37 -12.43
CA HIS A 253 4.66 2.04 -11.01
C HIS A 253 4.82 0.53 -10.75
N LEU A 254 4.40 -0.33 -11.69
CA LEU A 254 4.58 -1.78 -11.61
C LEU A 254 5.93 -2.29 -12.13
N ASP A 255 6.77 -1.43 -12.69
CA ASP A 255 8.14 -1.78 -13.08
C ASP A 255 9.05 -1.67 -11.85
N HIS A 256 9.03 -2.72 -11.02
CA HIS A 256 9.59 -2.67 -9.67
C HIS A 256 11.11 -2.81 -9.62
N TRP A 257 11.68 -3.61 -10.55
CA TRP A 257 13.08 -4.04 -10.50
C TRP A 257 14.01 -3.06 -11.22
N LYS A 258 13.85 -1.78 -10.89
CA LYS A 258 14.59 -0.65 -11.44
C LYS A 258 14.96 0.33 -10.32
N ASN A 259 16.02 1.09 -10.53
CA ASN A 259 16.48 2.15 -9.63
C ASN A 259 16.89 1.66 -8.24
N GLY A 260 17.43 0.44 -8.14
CA GLY A 260 17.99 -0.15 -6.95
C GLY A 260 19.51 -0.37 -7.06
N TRP A 261 20.00 -1.32 -6.30
CA TRP A 261 21.42 -1.74 -6.28
C TRP A 261 21.50 -3.25 -6.38
N ILE A 262 22.49 -3.76 -7.08
CA ILE A 262 22.67 -5.18 -7.36
C ILE A 262 23.98 -5.65 -6.76
N GLY A 263 23.91 -6.67 -5.87
CA GLY A 263 25.04 -7.44 -5.37
C GLY A 263 25.10 -8.81 -6.04
N GLN A 264 26.28 -9.21 -6.53
CA GLN A 264 26.42 -10.41 -7.36
C GLN A 264 27.34 -11.46 -6.76
N LYS A 265 28.21 -11.09 -5.81
CA LYS A 265 29.24 -11.98 -5.28
C LYS A 265 29.30 -11.93 -3.75
N PRO A 266 29.63 -13.03 -3.09
CA PRO A 266 29.98 -13.02 -1.69
C PRO A 266 31.02 -11.94 -1.37
N GLY A 267 30.78 -11.15 -0.32
CA GLY A 267 31.61 -10.04 0.10
C GLY A 267 31.30 -8.70 -0.58
N ASP A 268 30.49 -8.65 -1.64
CA ASP A 268 29.97 -7.37 -2.15
C ASP A 268 29.26 -6.64 -1.01
N LYS A 269 29.56 -5.35 -0.84
CA LYS A 269 29.10 -4.52 0.27
C LYS A 269 28.55 -3.18 -0.23
N ILE A 270 27.50 -2.70 0.44
CA ILE A 270 26.96 -1.36 0.28
C ILE A 270 26.73 -0.74 1.66
N THR A 271 27.08 0.55 1.80
CA THR A 271 26.93 1.29 3.07
C THR A 271 26.18 2.58 2.85
N PHE A 272 25.13 2.78 3.61
CA PHE A 272 24.30 3.98 3.61
C PHE A 272 24.45 4.76 4.91
N GLU A 273 24.33 6.08 4.81
CA GLU A 273 24.16 7.00 5.93
C GLU A 273 22.77 7.64 5.80
N VAL A 274 21.91 7.46 6.79
CA VAL A 274 20.52 7.96 6.76
C VAL A 274 20.09 8.52 8.10
N ASP A 275 19.44 9.68 8.08
CA ASP A 275 18.81 10.27 9.27
C ASP A 275 17.40 9.72 9.44
N ALA A 276 17.16 8.98 10.53
CA ALA A 276 15.86 8.33 10.76
C ALA A 276 15.65 7.93 12.24
N SER A 277 14.41 7.68 12.63
CA SER A 277 14.02 6.94 13.83
C SER A 277 13.43 5.57 13.52
N CYS A 278 13.00 5.37 12.26
CA CYS A 278 12.51 4.09 11.74
C CYS A 278 13.20 3.79 10.41
N ILE A 279 13.68 2.56 10.25
CA ILE A 279 14.37 2.10 9.03
C ILE A 279 13.80 0.74 8.63
N ALA A 280 13.43 0.60 7.36
CA ALA A 280 13.16 -0.69 6.75
C ALA A 280 13.93 -0.82 5.44
N VAL A 281 14.24 -2.05 5.05
CA VAL A 281 14.94 -2.38 3.82
C VAL A 281 14.00 -3.09 2.87
N GLN A 282 13.91 -2.58 1.65
CA GLN A 282 13.13 -3.20 0.58
C GLN A 282 14.06 -3.91 -0.39
N TYR A 283 13.83 -5.21 -0.61
CA TYR A 283 14.60 -6.02 -1.52
C TYR A 283 13.74 -7.05 -2.24
N ARG A 284 14.26 -7.62 -3.33
CA ARG A 284 13.59 -8.68 -4.08
C ARG A 284 13.76 -10.01 -3.37
N LYS A 285 12.66 -10.69 -3.07
CA LYS A 285 12.66 -12.14 -2.94
C LYS A 285 12.23 -12.75 -4.28
N THR A 286 12.95 -13.79 -4.73
CA THR A 286 12.73 -14.38 -6.06
C THR A 286 12.44 -15.87 -6.00
N ILE A 287 11.52 -16.30 -6.88
CA ILE A 287 11.24 -17.73 -7.14
C ILE A 287 12.38 -18.42 -7.91
N ARG A 288 13.32 -17.65 -8.50
CA ARG A 288 14.52 -18.17 -9.17
C ARG A 288 15.58 -18.54 -8.14
N ARG A 289 15.43 -19.69 -7.57
CA ARG A 289 16.31 -20.21 -6.50
C ARG A 289 17.40 -21.13 -7.05
N PRO A 290 18.60 -21.18 -6.41
CA PRO A 290 18.99 -20.42 -5.21
C PRO A 290 19.22 -18.94 -5.52
N ALA A 291 18.92 -18.06 -4.56
CA ALA A 291 19.21 -16.64 -4.61
C ALA A 291 20.18 -16.25 -3.50
N LEU A 292 20.96 -15.20 -3.74
CA LEU A 292 21.89 -14.66 -2.77
C LEU A 292 21.17 -14.15 -1.52
N ARG A 293 21.85 -14.31 -0.38
CA ARG A 293 21.47 -13.73 0.92
C ARG A 293 22.45 -12.65 1.29
N ALA A 294 22.00 -11.66 2.05
CA ALA A 294 22.86 -10.63 2.60
C ALA A 294 22.71 -10.52 4.12
N GLN A 295 23.76 -10.03 4.78
CA GLN A 295 23.69 -9.62 6.18
C GLN A 295 23.57 -8.10 6.22
N LEU A 296 22.65 -7.60 7.07
CA LEU A 296 22.53 -6.19 7.38
C LEU A 296 23.03 -5.95 8.82
N VAL A 297 23.90 -4.97 8.97
CA VAL A 297 24.41 -4.47 10.25
C VAL A 297 24.02 -3.00 10.38
N LEU A 298 23.31 -2.66 11.45
CA LEU A 298 22.95 -1.28 11.79
C LEU A 298 23.95 -0.73 12.81
N ASP A 299 24.54 0.43 12.54
CA ASP A 299 25.46 1.15 13.46
C ASP A 299 26.62 0.30 13.97
N GLY A 300 27.09 -0.67 13.17
CA GLY A 300 28.16 -1.58 13.56
C GLY A 300 27.77 -2.67 14.57
N ASP A 301 26.51 -2.79 14.93
CA ASP A 301 26.00 -3.82 15.84
C ASP A 301 25.89 -5.19 15.15
N THR A 302 27.00 -5.90 15.12
CA THR A 302 27.09 -7.24 14.52
C THR A 302 26.36 -8.32 15.35
N ALA A 303 26.09 -8.06 16.64
CA ALA A 303 25.40 -9.02 17.50
C ALA A 303 23.90 -9.13 17.15
N HIS A 304 23.31 -8.06 16.60
CA HIS A 304 21.90 -8.01 16.17
C HIS A 304 21.78 -7.90 14.64
N ALA A 305 22.76 -8.40 13.90
CA ALA A 305 22.73 -8.39 12.44
C ALA A 305 21.50 -9.15 11.89
N ALA A 306 20.80 -8.56 10.94
CA ALA A 306 19.66 -9.17 10.26
C ALA A 306 20.11 -9.91 9.00
N VAL A 307 19.44 -11.01 8.67
CA VAL A 307 19.62 -11.70 7.38
C VAL A 307 18.53 -11.25 6.42
N LEU A 308 18.94 -10.80 5.26
CA LEU A 308 18.09 -10.48 4.12
C LEU A 308 18.14 -11.67 3.16
N ASP A 309 17.12 -12.50 3.14
CA ASP A 309 17.07 -13.70 2.31
C ASP A 309 16.38 -13.43 0.98
N GLY A 310 17.14 -13.50 -0.13
CA GLY A 310 16.62 -13.32 -1.49
C GLY A 310 15.75 -14.47 -1.99
N ASN A 311 15.70 -15.62 -1.29
CA ASN A 311 14.86 -16.73 -1.69
C ASN A 311 13.40 -16.48 -1.31
N PHE A 312 12.49 -16.86 -2.20
CA PHE A 312 11.06 -16.80 -1.96
C PHE A 312 10.47 -18.22 -2.04
N ASP A 313 9.81 -18.65 -0.95
CA ASP A 313 9.30 -20.02 -0.83
C ASP A 313 7.93 -20.21 -1.48
N GLU A 314 7.18 -19.14 -1.67
CA GLU A 314 5.95 -19.14 -2.47
C GLU A 314 6.28 -19.12 -3.97
N ASP A 315 5.32 -19.44 -4.84
CA ASP A 315 5.53 -19.66 -6.28
C ASP A 315 4.82 -18.67 -7.21
N TRP A 316 4.20 -17.63 -6.64
CA TRP A 316 3.40 -16.67 -7.41
C TRP A 316 4.20 -15.60 -8.16
N GLY A 317 5.51 -15.48 -7.91
CA GLY A 317 6.40 -14.55 -8.61
C GLY A 317 7.46 -13.92 -7.72
N ASP A 318 8.21 -12.98 -8.27
CA ASP A 318 9.17 -12.20 -7.48
C ASP A 318 8.42 -11.23 -6.55
N CYS A 319 8.80 -11.22 -5.28
CA CYS A 319 8.14 -10.46 -4.22
C CYS A 319 8.91 -9.18 -3.85
N LEU A 320 8.17 -8.08 -3.70
CA LEU A 320 8.64 -6.83 -3.08
C LEU A 320 8.67 -7.02 -1.56
N TYR A 321 9.76 -7.55 -1.03
CA TYR A 321 9.85 -7.80 0.40
C TYR A 321 10.34 -6.57 1.15
N LEU A 322 9.63 -6.20 2.23
CA LEU A 322 9.99 -5.11 3.11
C LEU A 322 10.28 -5.65 4.51
N GLN A 323 11.53 -5.47 4.97
CA GLN A 323 11.97 -5.92 6.28
C GLN A 323 12.23 -4.73 7.19
N PRO A 324 11.45 -4.56 8.29
CA PRO A 324 11.75 -3.57 9.32
C PRO A 324 13.07 -3.89 10.01
N ILE A 325 13.90 -2.86 10.22
CA ILE A 325 15.22 -2.97 10.87
C ILE A 325 15.26 -2.17 12.16
N LEU A 326 14.72 -0.95 12.13
CA LEU A 326 14.63 -0.07 13.28
C LEU A 326 13.20 0.46 13.38
N HIS A 327 12.63 0.40 14.58
CA HIS A 327 11.30 0.93 14.87
C HIS A 327 11.36 1.71 16.17
N HIS A 328 10.98 2.99 16.15
CA HIS A 328 11.06 3.92 17.27
C HIS A 328 12.47 4.00 17.91
N GLY A 329 13.50 4.00 17.06
CA GLY A 329 14.87 4.24 17.51
C GLY A 329 15.12 5.73 17.82
N GLU A 330 16.35 6.02 18.18
CA GLU A 330 16.82 7.39 18.32
C GLU A 330 16.85 8.09 16.95
N GLN A 331 16.30 9.31 16.87
CA GLN A 331 16.41 10.13 15.66
C GLN A 331 17.85 10.64 15.52
N LYS A 332 18.63 9.98 14.68
CA LYS A 332 20.04 10.33 14.40
C LYS A 332 20.47 9.85 13.03
N ASN A 333 21.70 10.17 12.65
CA ASN A 333 22.32 9.55 11.49
C ASN A 333 22.71 8.10 11.84
N HIS A 334 22.19 7.16 11.05
CA HIS A 334 22.44 5.73 11.16
C HIS A 334 23.28 5.24 9.99
N THR A 335 24.23 4.35 10.27
CA THR A 335 24.97 3.60 9.25
C THR A 335 24.30 2.26 9.01
N VAL A 336 23.83 2.03 7.77
CA VAL A 336 23.23 0.75 7.32
C VAL A 336 24.23 0.07 6.40
N GLU A 337 24.88 -1.01 6.87
CA GLU A 337 25.80 -1.81 6.08
C GLU A 337 25.14 -3.12 5.64
N ILE A 338 25.18 -3.42 4.33
CA ILE A 338 24.64 -4.68 3.77
C ILE A 338 25.75 -5.37 3.02
N THR A 339 26.03 -6.63 3.38
CA THR A 339 27.11 -7.45 2.80
C THR A 339 26.55 -8.78 2.31
N ILE A 340 26.86 -9.17 1.06
CA ILE A 340 26.46 -10.46 0.50
C ILE A 340 27.18 -11.59 1.25
N LEU A 341 26.40 -12.53 1.74
CA LEU A 341 26.86 -13.69 2.48
C LEU A 341 27.56 -14.73 1.57
N PRO A 342 28.48 -15.57 2.11
CA PRO A 342 29.01 -16.71 1.40
C PRO A 342 27.88 -17.66 0.92
N THR A 343 28.09 -18.30 -0.23
CA THR A 343 27.23 -19.33 -0.80
C THR A 343 28.07 -20.44 -1.40
N GLU A 344 27.57 -21.66 -1.39
CA GLU A 344 28.16 -22.83 -2.09
C GLU A 344 27.62 -22.98 -3.51
N ASP A 345 26.59 -22.19 -3.87
CA ASP A 345 25.94 -22.24 -5.17
C ASP A 345 26.84 -21.59 -6.23
N GLU A 346 27.03 -22.28 -7.36
CA GLU A 346 27.89 -21.78 -8.45
C GLU A 346 27.25 -20.63 -9.23
N THR A 347 25.92 -20.61 -9.35
CA THR A 347 25.17 -19.65 -10.17
C THR A 347 23.91 -19.13 -9.45
N PRO A 348 24.05 -18.52 -8.27
CA PRO A 348 22.89 -17.99 -7.55
C PRO A 348 22.30 -16.78 -8.27
N THR A 349 20.98 -16.59 -8.13
CA THR A 349 20.34 -15.35 -8.58
C THR A 349 20.87 -14.18 -7.74
N GLU A 350 21.19 -13.08 -8.41
CA GLU A 350 21.73 -11.86 -7.81
C GLU A 350 20.79 -11.25 -6.75
N PHE A 351 21.37 -10.61 -5.74
CA PHE A 351 20.63 -9.88 -4.72
C PHE A 351 20.25 -8.49 -5.24
N TYR A 352 18.95 -8.19 -5.28
CA TYR A 352 18.42 -6.89 -5.70
C TYR A 352 17.93 -6.11 -4.50
N LEU A 353 18.68 -5.10 -4.09
CA LEU A 353 18.29 -4.13 -3.07
C LEU A 353 17.52 -2.99 -3.74
N MET A 354 16.28 -2.77 -3.35
CA MET A 354 15.40 -1.83 -4.04
C MET A 354 15.44 -0.42 -3.46
N ALA A 355 15.37 -0.32 -2.13
CA ALA A 355 15.25 0.96 -1.44
C ALA A 355 15.51 0.81 0.06
N LEU A 356 15.83 1.91 0.73
CA LEU A 356 15.55 2.08 2.15
C LEU A 356 14.22 2.82 2.32
N ILE A 357 13.45 2.47 3.36
CA ILE A 357 12.34 3.26 3.84
C ILE A 357 12.74 3.84 5.17
N THR A 358 12.64 5.16 5.29
CA THR A 358 13.00 5.91 6.50
C THR A 358 11.82 6.75 6.98
N ALA A 359 11.73 6.89 8.31
CA ALA A 359 10.77 7.77 8.96
C ALA A 359 11.34 8.32 10.27
#